data_6e08b21b109218f7555ed3d06dc180cb
#
_entry.id   6e08b21b109218f7555ed3d06dc180cb
#
_cell.length_a   1.000
_cell.length_b   1.000
_cell.length_c   1.000
_cell.angle_alpha   90.00
_cell.angle_beta   90.00
_cell.angle_gamma   90.00
#
_symmetry.space_group_name_H-M   'P 1'
#
loop_
_entity.id
_entity.type
_entity.pdbx_description
1 polymer ?
#
loop_
_entity_poly.entity_id
_entity_poly.type
_entity_poly.pdbx_seq_one_letter_code
_entity_poly.pdbx_strand_id
1 'polypeptide(L)'
;MKIVLINFDAIAGSFGGTARVFANMANSMVERGHQVTGLFYDLKDGEPAFTIDSRVHLKNCCSGWYEKIFHNENLAKLRTFYISDRKVRRIKRTILELESKRASIEKALNKINPDVIVVFQQEIAYLLEEIIKVRQPVVTMIHNKPTYYFERPEFEIYRPALNKCAYVQVLMPQYVQEAENYLDKEKIVYIPNVVPQYPEYLGEKKNIILNVAKIANRKRQHLIVEAFAKIEKKYPDWTVELWGFDQTEYAHKLKERIEKLGLSSKIKLCGETKQITEKLQQASIFAFPSEYEGFSLAFTEAMSMGLPVIGCRDCIAVSALIDDGKNGLVSEGNADDLAQKLELLITNPQKRLEFGKNAKISMKEFSPEVVWGKWEALLNSLTQR
;
A
#
# COMPACT_ATOMS: atom_id res chain seq x y z
N MET A 1 -18.44 16.94 9.60
CA MET A 1 -18.90 15.64 10.13
C MET A 1 -17.88 15.04 11.09
N LYS A 2 -18.28 14.08 11.91
CA LYS A 2 -17.39 13.30 12.77
C LYS A 2 -17.02 12.00 12.03
N ILE A 3 -15.76 11.85 11.68
CA ILE A 3 -15.23 10.69 10.95
C ILE A 3 -14.38 9.85 11.90
N VAL A 4 -14.65 8.55 11.95
CA VAL A 4 -13.76 7.59 12.64
C VAL A 4 -13.01 6.78 11.59
N LEU A 5 -11.69 6.79 11.67
CA LEU A 5 -10.80 5.94 10.89
C LEU A 5 -10.31 4.79 11.79
N ILE A 6 -10.44 3.53 11.34
CA ILE A 6 -9.99 2.38 12.14
C ILE A 6 -8.96 1.57 11.34
N ASN A 7 -7.77 1.42 11.93
CA ASN A 7 -6.68 0.63 11.36
C ASN A 7 -6.07 -0.30 12.43
N PHE A 8 -6.05 -1.62 12.17
CA PHE A 8 -5.45 -2.59 13.07
C PHE A 8 -4.00 -2.95 12.72
N ASP A 9 -3.50 -2.49 11.57
CA ASP A 9 -2.06 -2.52 11.30
C ASP A 9 -1.34 -1.54 12.23
N ALA A 10 -0.10 -1.87 12.59
CA ALA A 10 0.70 -1.01 13.44
C ALA A 10 0.87 0.39 12.82
N ILE A 11 0.67 1.43 13.64
CA ILE A 11 0.90 2.83 13.29
C ILE A 11 2.24 3.29 13.86
N ALA A 12 2.55 2.86 15.10
CA ALA A 12 3.78 3.20 15.79
C ALA A 12 4.99 2.54 15.10
N GLY A 13 5.91 3.36 14.60
CA GLY A 13 7.14 2.91 13.94
C GLY A 13 6.95 2.12 12.64
N SER A 14 5.74 2.06 12.09
CA SER A 14 5.44 1.30 10.85
C SER A 14 5.50 2.20 9.62
N PHE A 15 6.47 1.94 8.72
CA PHE A 15 6.60 2.61 7.42
C PHE A 15 5.78 1.94 6.31
N GLY A 16 4.77 1.14 6.66
CA GLY A 16 3.89 0.46 5.70
C GLY A 16 2.97 1.40 4.92
N GLY A 17 2.56 0.98 3.73
CA GLY A 17 1.67 1.77 2.87
C GLY A 17 0.32 2.09 3.53
N THR A 18 -0.27 1.16 4.28
CA THR A 18 -1.54 1.34 4.99
C THR A 18 -1.44 2.42 6.07
N ALA A 19 -0.35 2.42 6.87
CA ALA A 19 -0.09 3.44 7.88
C ALA A 19 0.05 4.84 7.24
N ARG A 20 0.70 4.91 6.08
CA ARG A 20 0.83 6.17 5.32
C ARG A 20 -0.51 6.66 4.78
N VAL A 21 -1.33 5.78 4.21
CA VAL A 21 -2.67 6.15 3.72
C VAL A 21 -3.56 6.61 4.87
N PHE A 22 -3.47 5.94 6.03
CA PHE A 22 -4.19 6.35 7.23
C PHE A 22 -3.81 7.77 7.68
N ALA A 23 -2.51 8.07 7.81
CA ALA A 23 -2.05 9.40 8.21
C ALA A 23 -2.48 10.48 7.20
N ASN A 24 -2.31 10.22 5.90
CA ASN A 24 -2.69 11.14 4.84
C ASN A 24 -4.21 11.42 4.85
N MET A 25 -5.03 10.39 5.02
CA MET A 25 -6.49 10.55 5.09
C MET A 25 -6.91 11.34 6.33
N ALA A 26 -6.34 11.00 7.49
CA ALA A 26 -6.63 11.69 8.75
C ALA A 26 -6.33 13.19 8.65
N ASN A 27 -5.13 13.53 8.17
CA ASN A 27 -4.70 14.93 7.99
C ASN A 27 -5.60 15.67 7.01
N SER A 28 -5.85 15.08 5.84
CA SER A 28 -6.63 15.76 4.82
C SER A 28 -8.09 15.99 5.23
N MET A 29 -8.71 15.04 5.94
CA MET A 29 -10.09 15.23 6.41
C MET A 29 -10.18 16.31 7.49
N VAL A 30 -9.16 16.45 8.36
CA VAL A 30 -9.10 17.55 9.32
C VAL A 30 -8.89 18.90 8.62
N GLU A 31 -8.02 18.98 7.63
CA GLU A 31 -7.81 20.19 6.82
C GLU A 31 -9.09 20.65 6.12
N ARG A 32 -9.97 19.72 5.75
CA ARG A 32 -11.29 19.95 5.15
C ARG A 32 -12.39 20.28 6.18
N GLY A 33 -12.04 20.47 7.46
CA GLY A 33 -12.96 20.91 8.50
C GLY A 33 -13.77 19.79 9.16
N HIS A 34 -13.40 18.52 8.97
CA HIS A 34 -14.03 17.40 9.66
C HIS A 34 -13.38 17.15 11.03
N GLN A 35 -14.17 16.61 11.98
CA GLN A 35 -13.66 16.09 13.24
C GLN A 35 -13.21 14.64 13.03
N VAL A 36 -11.91 14.38 13.13
CA VAL A 36 -11.34 13.06 12.82
C VAL A 36 -10.82 12.40 14.08
N THR A 37 -11.25 11.15 14.31
CA THR A 37 -10.67 10.27 15.35
C THR A 37 -10.07 9.04 14.67
N GLY A 38 -8.79 8.81 14.91
CA GLY A 38 -8.09 7.60 14.50
C GLY A 38 -8.08 6.56 15.61
N LEU A 39 -8.72 5.41 15.40
CA LEU A 39 -8.65 4.25 16.30
C LEU A 39 -7.65 3.24 15.73
N PHE A 40 -6.75 2.77 16.58
CA PHE A 40 -5.76 1.76 16.17
C PHE A 40 -5.51 0.77 17.31
N TYR A 41 -4.78 -0.32 17.01
CA TYR A 41 -4.56 -1.40 17.96
C TYR A 41 -3.08 -1.80 17.97
N ASP A 42 -2.22 -0.98 18.58
CA ASP A 42 -0.79 -1.23 18.68
C ASP A 42 -0.42 -1.82 20.03
N LEU A 43 0.31 -2.93 19.99
CA LEU A 43 0.87 -3.58 21.18
C LEU A 43 2.10 -2.84 21.74
N LYS A 44 2.81 -2.12 20.87
CA LYS A 44 3.98 -1.33 21.22
C LYS A 44 3.59 0.13 21.37
N ASP A 45 4.09 0.77 22.42
CA ASP A 45 4.01 2.22 22.56
C ASP A 45 5.03 2.85 21.60
N GLY A 46 4.69 4.00 21.01
CA GLY A 46 5.57 4.74 20.11
C GLY A 46 4.81 5.79 19.32
N GLU A 47 5.58 6.69 18.73
CA GLU A 47 5.03 7.71 17.84
C GLU A 47 4.67 7.11 16.46
N PRO A 48 3.63 7.62 15.79
CA PRO A 48 3.32 7.27 14.43
C PRO A 48 4.53 7.51 13.51
N ALA A 49 4.79 6.57 12.60
CA ALA A 49 5.90 6.71 11.64
C ALA A 49 5.70 7.86 10.65
N PHE A 50 4.45 8.22 10.37
CA PHE A 50 4.06 9.36 9.54
C PHE A 50 3.44 10.45 10.41
N THR A 51 3.76 11.70 10.09
CA THR A 51 3.23 12.87 10.80
C THR A 51 1.70 12.89 10.72
N ILE A 52 1.06 13.01 11.87
CA ILE A 52 -0.39 13.18 12.00
C ILE A 52 -0.66 14.54 12.60
N ASP A 53 -1.59 15.30 12.01
CA ASP A 53 -1.99 16.62 12.46
C ASP A 53 -2.50 16.56 13.92
N SER A 54 -2.08 17.50 14.74
CA SER A 54 -2.46 17.56 16.18
C SER A 54 -3.96 17.70 16.43
N ARG A 55 -4.73 18.10 15.43
CA ARG A 55 -6.20 18.17 15.49
C ARG A 55 -6.86 16.78 15.34
N VAL A 56 -6.14 15.78 14.85
CA VAL A 56 -6.62 14.39 14.79
C VAL A 56 -6.56 13.77 16.17
N HIS A 57 -7.69 13.30 16.68
CA HIS A 57 -7.72 12.61 17.95
C HIS A 57 -7.33 11.13 17.78
N LEU A 58 -6.09 10.78 18.15
CA LEU A 58 -5.61 9.41 18.10
C LEU A 58 -5.95 8.66 19.40
N LYS A 59 -6.43 7.41 19.23
CA LYS A 59 -6.69 6.51 20.36
C LYS A 59 -6.21 5.10 20.07
N ASN A 60 -5.22 4.64 20.85
CA ASN A 60 -4.87 3.23 20.88
C ASN A 60 -5.95 2.46 21.67
N CYS A 61 -6.61 1.50 21.03
CA CYS A 61 -7.63 0.65 21.63
C CYS A 61 -7.03 -0.57 22.35
N CYS A 62 -5.73 -0.82 22.19
CA CYS A 62 -4.95 -1.78 23.00
C CYS A 62 -4.45 -1.12 24.28
N SER A 63 -5.36 -0.82 25.22
CA SER A 63 -5.03 0.04 26.35
C SER A 63 -4.81 -0.68 27.68
N GLY A 64 -4.86 -2.01 27.72
CA GLY A 64 -4.74 -2.78 28.96
C GLY A 64 -3.37 -3.43 29.14
N TRP A 65 -2.76 -3.29 30.33
CA TRP A 65 -1.61 -4.11 30.77
C TRP A 65 -1.86 -5.61 30.54
N TYR A 66 -3.09 -6.06 30.78
CA TYR A 66 -3.55 -7.44 30.56
C TYR A 66 -3.56 -7.82 29.07
N GLU A 67 -3.98 -6.91 28.18
CA GLU A 67 -3.98 -7.12 26.73
C GLU A 67 -2.56 -7.16 26.14
N LYS A 68 -1.64 -6.36 26.71
CA LYS A 68 -0.22 -6.34 26.33
C LYS A 68 0.54 -7.62 26.75
N ILE A 69 0.20 -8.21 27.90
CA ILE A 69 0.87 -9.43 28.43
C ILE A 69 0.28 -10.71 27.82
N PHE A 70 -1.03 -10.79 27.77
CA PHE A 70 -1.73 -11.94 27.20
C PHE A 70 -2.19 -11.57 25.80
N HIS A 71 -1.25 -11.55 24.87
CA HIS A 71 -1.54 -11.38 23.45
C HIS A 71 -2.71 -12.29 23.08
N ASN A 72 -3.86 -11.72 22.76
CA ASN A 72 -5.10 -12.46 22.49
C ASN A 72 -4.93 -13.59 21.45
N GLU A 73 -3.91 -13.49 20.57
CA GLU A 73 -3.50 -14.56 19.68
C GLU A 73 -3.11 -15.87 20.39
N ASN A 74 -2.46 -15.81 21.55
CA ASN A 74 -2.06 -17.01 22.27
C ASN A 74 -3.26 -17.71 22.92
N LEU A 75 -4.21 -16.94 23.44
CA LEU A 75 -5.46 -17.49 23.95
C LEU A 75 -6.32 -18.05 22.83
N ALA A 76 -6.39 -17.38 21.67
CA ALA A 76 -7.07 -17.90 20.49
C ALA A 76 -6.41 -19.18 19.96
N LYS A 77 -5.07 -19.25 19.98
CA LYS A 77 -4.31 -20.48 19.65
C LYS A 77 -4.66 -21.62 20.60
N LEU A 78 -4.69 -21.39 21.92
CA LEU A 78 -5.05 -22.39 22.92
C LEU A 78 -6.51 -22.87 22.75
N ARG A 79 -7.45 -21.95 22.58
CA ARG A 79 -8.88 -22.26 22.43
C ARG A 79 -9.22 -23.00 21.13
N THR A 80 -8.34 -22.96 20.14
CA THR A 80 -8.54 -23.61 18.82
C THR A 80 -7.59 -24.79 18.59
N PHE A 81 -6.76 -25.14 19.55
CA PHE A 81 -5.76 -26.20 19.43
C PHE A 81 -6.36 -27.56 19.07
N TYR A 82 -7.51 -27.90 19.65
CA TYR A 82 -8.19 -29.18 19.43
C TYR A 82 -8.88 -29.32 18.05
N ILE A 83 -8.95 -28.24 17.28
CA ILE A 83 -9.59 -28.28 15.94
C ILE A 83 -8.58 -28.85 14.94
N SER A 84 -8.86 -30.03 14.40
CA SER A 84 -7.99 -30.70 13.42
C SER A 84 -7.96 -30.01 12.08
N ASP A 85 -9.12 -29.56 11.58
CA ASP A 85 -9.23 -28.82 10.32
C ASP A 85 -8.54 -27.47 10.40
N ARG A 86 -7.50 -27.28 9.57
CA ARG A 86 -6.68 -26.06 9.55
C ARG A 86 -7.46 -24.83 9.14
N LYS A 87 -8.40 -24.94 8.17
CA LYS A 87 -9.24 -23.85 7.70
C LYS A 87 -10.18 -23.39 8.80
N VAL A 88 -10.91 -24.33 9.42
CA VAL A 88 -11.86 -24.05 10.52
C VAL A 88 -11.12 -23.46 11.72
N ARG A 89 -9.95 -24.00 12.06
CA ARG A 89 -9.10 -23.51 13.14
C ARG A 89 -8.70 -22.05 12.92
N ARG A 90 -8.25 -21.72 11.72
CA ARG A 90 -7.83 -20.37 11.34
C ARG A 90 -8.98 -19.40 11.43
N ILE A 91 -10.13 -19.73 10.86
CA ILE A 91 -11.36 -18.92 10.94
C ILE A 91 -11.77 -18.64 12.40
N LYS A 92 -11.89 -19.70 13.22
CA LYS A 92 -12.27 -19.55 14.63
C LYS A 92 -11.27 -18.69 15.42
N ARG A 93 -9.97 -18.82 15.13
CA ARG A 93 -8.95 -17.99 15.76
C ARG A 93 -9.17 -16.52 15.44
N THR A 94 -9.34 -16.17 14.16
CA THR A 94 -9.60 -14.81 13.72
C THR A 94 -10.85 -14.22 14.39
N ILE A 95 -11.95 -14.97 14.47
CA ILE A 95 -13.16 -14.52 15.15
C ILE A 95 -12.90 -14.23 16.63
N LEU A 96 -12.22 -15.13 17.36
CA LEU A 96 -11.90 -14.93 18.77
C LEU A 96 -10.99 -13.70 19.02
N GLU A 97 -10.04 -13.46 18.12
CA GLU A 97 -9.17 -12.28 18.15
C GLU A 97 -9.97 -10.98 17.95
N LEU A 98 -10.94 -10.97 17.03
CA LEU A 98 -11.82 -9.83 16.79
C LEU A 98 -12.78 -9.60 17.96
N GLU A 99 -13.41 -10.67 18.48
CA GLU A 99 -14.29 -10.60 19.64
C GLU A 99 -13.57 -9.99 20.87
N SER A 100 -12.30 -10.28 21.04
CA SER A 100 -11.53 -9.71 22.15
C SER A 100 -11.34 -8.20 22.04
N LYS A 101 -11.38 -7.63 20.84
CA LYS A 101 -11.27 -6.19 20.59
C LYS A 101 -12.62 -5.46 20.69
N ARG A 102 -13.74 -6.21 20.71
CA ARG A 102 -15.10 -5.67 20.70
C ARG A 102 -15.31 -4.57 21.73
N ALA A 103 -15.07 -4.87 23.01
CA ALA A 103 -15.43 -3.98 24.09
C ALA A 103 -14.72 -2.61 24.02
N SER A 104 -13.44 -2.60 23.64
CA SER A 104 -12.66 -1.37 23.53
C SER A 104 -13.11 -0.51 22.35
N ILE A 105 -13.39 -1.12 21.21
CA ILE A 105 -13.89 -0.42 20.02
C ILE A 105 -15.31 0.08 20.23
N GLU A 106 -16.23 -0.74 20.72
CA GLU A 106 -17.62 -0.37 21.01
C GLU A 106 -17.71 0.80 22.00
N LYS A 107 -16.93 0.75 23.10
CA LYS A 107 -16.82 1.86 24.04
C LYS A 107 -16.30 3.15 23.41
N ALA A 108 -15.33 3.04 22.49
CA ALA A 108 -14.80 4.19 21.77
C ALA A 108 -15.85 4.78 20.86
N LEU A 109 -16.51 3.97 20.02
CA LEU A 109 -17.54 4.40 19.08
C LEU A 109 -18.74 5.04 19.79
N ASN A 110 -19.22 4.45 20.87
CA ASN A 110 -20.32 5.00 21.69
C ASN A 110 -19.98 6.39 22.28
N LYS A 111 -18.70 6.60 22.69
CA LYS A 111 -18.25 7.90 23.19
C LYS A 111 -18.14 8.95 22.10
N ILE A 112 -17.64 8.58 20.93
CA ILE A 112 -17.40 9.49 19.80
C ILE A 112 -18.71 9.82 19.10
N ASN A 113 -19.59 8.82 18.96
CA ASN A 113 -20.81 8.86 18.16
C ASN A 113 -20.56 9.46 16.75
N PRO A 114 -19.81 8.73 15.88
CA PRO A 114 -19.42 9.23 14.57
C PRO A 114 -20.58 9.29 13.59
N ASP A 115 -20.47 10.15 12.58
CA ASP A 115 -21.40 10.20 11.45
C ASP A 115 -21.09 9.10 10.43
N VAL A 116 -19.81 8.74 10.27
CA VAL A 116 -19.32 7.70 9.36
C VAL A 116 -18.05 7.04 9.88
N ILE A 117 -17.86 5.77 9.54
CA ILE A 117 -16.68 4.98 9.91
C ILE A 117 -15.97 4.50 8.64
N VAL A 118 -14.67 4.76 8.53
CA VAL A 118 -13.81 4.23 7.45
C VAL A 118 -12.84 3.21 8.04
N VAL A 119 -12.82 2.01 7.50
CA VAL A 119 -11.99 0.92 8.00
C VAL A 119 -10.96 0.48 6.96
N PHE A 120 -9.76 0.18 7.42
CA PHE A 120 -8.60 -0.11 6.59
C PHE A 120 -8.37 -1.61 6.36
N GLN A 121 -9.16 -2.47 6.99
CA GLN A 121 -9.10 -3.93 6.80
C GLN A 121 -10.50 -4.52 6.83
N GLN A 122 -10.71 -5.59 6.06
CA GLN A 122 -11.99 -6.33 5.98
C GLN A 122 -12.38 -7.00 7.31
N GLU A 123 -11.38 -7.36 8.14
CA GLU A 123 -11.59 -7.91 9.47
C GLU A 123 -12.29 -6.92 10.39
N ILE A 124 -12.00 -5.62 10.23
CA ILE A 124 -12.66 -4.56 11.01
C ILE A 124 -14.11 -4.40 10.54
N ALA A 125 -14.37 -4.49 9.24
CA ALA A 125 -15.74 -4.48 8.73
C ALA A 125 -16.55 -5.63 9.35
N TYR A 126 -15.99 -6.84 9.42
CA TYR A 126 -16.64 -7.96 10.10
C TYR A 126 -16.91 -7.68 11.59
N LEU A 127 -15.93 -7.12 12.31
CA LEU A 127 -16.10 -6.73 13.71
C LEU A 127 -17.26 -5.74 13.88
N LEU A 128 -17.34 -4.74 13.01
CA LEU A 128 -18.36 -3.68 13.12
C LEU A 128 -19.75 -4.16 12.70
N GLU A 129 -19.88 -4.89 11.59
CA GLU A 129 -21.17 -5.27 10.99
C GLU A 129 -21.77 -6.54 11.62
N GLU A 130 -20.93 -7.53 12.00
CA GLU A 130 -21.41 -8.83 12.48
C GLU A 130 -21.34 -8.97 14.01
N ILE A 131 -20.31 -8.42 14.65
CA ILE A 131 -20.08 -8.60 16.08
C ILE A 131 -20.65 -7.43 16.89
N ILE A 132 -20.31 -6.18 16.56
CA ILE A 132 -20.77 -4.97 17.27
C ILE A 132 -22.16 -4.56 16.77
N LYS A 133 -22.41 -4.68 15.47
CA LYS A 133 -23.63 -4.28 14.76
C LYS A 133 -23.88 -2.77 14.88
N VAL A 134 -22.94 -2.00 14.38
CA VAL A 134 -22.99 -0.54 14.35
C VAL A 134 -24.16 -0.03 13.49
N ARG A 135 -24.65 1.17 13.82
CA ARG A 135 -25.73 1.82 13.03
C ARG A 135 -25.18 2.81 11.99
N GLN A 136 -23.96 3.28 12.23
CA GLN A 136 -23.29 4.24 11.37
C GLN A 136 -22.88 3.58 10.05
N PRO A 137 -22.91 4.30 8.93
CA PRO A 137 -22.41 3.77 7.67
C PRO A 137 -20.90 3.46 7.77
N VAL A 138 -20.53 2.28 7.28
CA VAL A 138 -19.14 1.81 7.24
C VAL A 138 -18.65 1.81 5.80
N VAL A 139 -17.47 2.37 5.56
CA VAL A 139 -16.76 2.27 4.28
C VAL A 139 -15.49 1.46 4.50
N THR A 140 -15.34 0.37 3.76
CA THR A 140 -14.16 -0.52 3.86
C THR A 140 -13.19 -0.26 2.73
N MET A 141 -11.91 -0.09 3.04
CA MET A 141 -10.83 0.08 2.07
C MET A 141 -10.14 -1.26 1.78
N ILE A 142 -9.93 -1.56 0.50
CA ILE A 142 -9.16 -2.73 0.05
C ILE A 142 -7.81 -2.25 -0.47
N HIS A 143 -6.73 -2.48 0.30
CA HIS A 143 -5.39 -1.97 0.04
C HIS A 143 -4.52 -2.83 -0.87
N ASN A 144 -5.06 -3.90 -1.43
CA ASN A 144 -4.37 -4.77 -2.38
C ASN A 144 -5.31 -5.17 -3.52
N LYS A 145 -4.80 -5.97 -4.46
CA LYS A 145 -5.62 -6.63 -5.48
C LYS A 145 -6.77 -7.42 -4.79
N PRO A 146 -8.05 -7.29 -5.23
CA PRO A 146 -9.18 -7.97 -4.58
C PRO A 146 -8.99 -9.48 -4.44
N THR A 147 -8.55 -10.19 -5.47
CA THR A 147 -8.30 -11.63 -5.43
C THR A 147 -7.28 -12.02 -4.35
N TYR A 148 -6.33 -11.16 -4.00
CA TYR A 148 -5.40 -11.40 -2.90
C TYR A 148 -6.10 -11.66 -1.57
N TYR A 149 -7.25 -11.02 -1.33
CA TYR A 149 -8.05 -11.18 -0.13
C TYR A 149 -9.20 -12.16 -0.36
N PHE A 150 -9.89 -12.05 -1.48
CA PHE A 150 -11.19 -12.69 -1.71
C PHE A 150 -11.09 -14.17 -2.09
N GLU A 151 -9.94 -14.63 -2.55
CA GLU A 151 -9.67 -16.06 -2.76
C GLU A 151 -9.19 -16.79 -1.50
N ARG A 152 -9.02 -16.07 -0.40
CA ARG A 152 -8.63 -16.69 0.87
C ARG A 152 -9.81 -17.39 1.53
N PRO A 153 -9.59 -18.52 2.21
CA PRO A 153 -10.67 -19.24 2.90
C PRO A 153 -11.46 -18.41 3.90
N GLU A 154 -10.82 -17.41 4.52
CA GLU A 154 -11.44 -16.51 5.48
C GLU A 154 -12.41 -15.52 4.85
N PHE A 155 -12.32 -15.29 3.56
CA PHE A 155 -13.18 -14.35 2.87
C PHE A 155 -14.67 -14.69 3.02
N GLU A 156 -15.01 -15.98 3.09
CA GLU A 156 -16.40 -16.42 3.25
C GLU A 156 -17.06 -15.88 4.52
N ILE A 157 -16.29 -15.60 5.57
CA ILE A 157 -16.84 -14.97 6.78
C ILE A 157 -16.92 -13.45 6.68
N TYR A 158 -16.08 -12.83 5.84
CA TYR A 158 -16.06 -11.37 5.67
C TYR A 158 -17.05 -10.88 4.63
N ARG A 159 -17.36 -11.69 3.60
CA ARG A 159 -18.25 -11.31 2.51
C ARG A 159 -19.60 -10.77 2.96
N PRO A 160 -20.35 -11.40 3.91
CA PRO A 160 -21.60 -10.85 4.38
C PRO A 160 -21.45 -9.47 5.01
N ALA A 161 -20.40 -9.25 5.79
CA ALA A 161 -20.11 -7.97 6.40
C ALA A 161 -19.76 -6.89 5.36
N LEU A 162 -18.97 -7.24 4.35
CA LEU A 162 -18.61 -6.32 3.26
C LEU A 162 -19.85 -5.90 2.46
N ASN A 163 -20.81 -6.81 2.21
CA ASN A 163 -22.06 -6.47 1.54
C ASN A 163 -23.04 -5.65 2.44
N LYS A 164 -22.86 -5.66 3.77
CA LYS A 164 -23.58 -4.74 4.68
C LYS A 164 -22.96 -3.36 4.73
N CYS A 165 -21.66 -3.23 4.49
CA CYS A 165 -21.02 -1.91 4.44
C CYS A 165 -21.74 -0.97 3.47
N ALA A 166 -21.68 0.32 3.72
CA ALA A 166 -22.18 1.32 2.79
C ALA A 166 -21.45 1.21 1.45
N TYR A 167 -20.10 1.14 1.51
CA TYR A 167 -19.26 0.92 0.34
C TYR A 167 -18.01 0.09 0.68
N VAL A 168 -17.51 -0.60 -0.34
CA VAL A 168 -16.18 -1.25 -0.37
C VAL A 168 -15.34 -0.54 -1.43
N GLN A 169 -14.33 0.20 -0.99
CA GLN A 169 -13.46 0.97 -1.86
C GLN A 169 -12.34 0.08 -2.42
N VAL A 170 -12.10 0.19 -3.72
CA VAL A 170 -10.99 -0.43 -4.45
C VAL A 170 -10.10 0.62 -5.11
N LEU A 171 -8.83 0.27 -5.37
CA LEU A 171 -7.79 1.23 -5.73
C LEU A 171 -7.59 1.44 -7.23
N MET A 172 -8.13 0.56 -8.08
CA MET A 172 -7.98 0.63 -9.53
C MET A 172 -9.32 0.36 -10.21
N PRO A 173 -9.60 0.95 -11.40
CA PRO A 173 -10.81 0.66 -12.16
C PRO A 173 -10.98 -0.83 -12.49
N GLN A 174 -9.87 -1.51 -12.82
CA GLN A 174 -9.84 -2.94 -13.12
C GLN A 174 -10.23 -3.79 -11.90
N TYR A 175 -10.00 -3.28 -10.69
CA TYR A 175 -10.38 -3.96 -9.45
C TYR A 175 -11.87 -3.89 -9.14
N VAL A 176 -12.61 -2.98 -9.77
CA VAL A 176 -14.08 -2.96 -9.70
C VAL A 176 -14.63 -4.25 -10.31
N GLN A 177 -14.28 -4.55 -11.56
CA GLN A 177 -14.72 -5.76 -12.25
C GLN A 177 -14.28 -7.04 -11.53
N GLU A 178 -13.06 -7.03 -10.98
CA GLU A 178 -12.56 -8.17 -10.20
C GLU A 178 -13.37 -8.37 -8.91
N ALA A 179 -13.69 -7.31 -8.19
CA ALA A 179 -14.47 -7.37 -6.96
C ALA A 179 -15.94 -7.73 -7.18
N GLU A 180 -16.54 -7.38 -8.32
CA GLU A 180 -17.90 -7.74 -8.72
C GLU A 180 -18.14 -9.26 -8.79
N ASN A 181 -17.08 -10.06 -8.93
CA ASN A 181 -17.19 -11.53 -8.87
C ASN A 181 -17.46 -12.05 -7.44
N TYR A 182 -17.32 -11.23 -6.42
CA TYR A 182 -17.34 -11.62 -5.02
C TYR A 182 -18.33 -10.83 -4.17
N LEU A 183 -18.61 -9.58 -4.55
CA LEU A 183 -19.42 -8.62 -3.80
C LEU A 183 -20.51 -8.02 -4.68
N ASP A 184 -21.54 -7.49 -4.03
CA ASP A 184 -22.63 -6.78 -4.70
C ASP A 184 -22.08 -5.52 -5.39
N LYS A 185 -22.39 -5.37 -6.68
CA LYS A 185 -21.83 -4.32 -7.55
C LYS A 185 -22.06 -2.92 -7.02
N GLU A 186 -23.24 -2.63 -6.50
CA GLU A 186 -23.61 -1.33 -5.95
C GLU A 186 -22.85 -0.93 -4.68
N LYS A 187 -22.14 -1.88 -4.07
CA LYS A 187 -21.28 -1.65 -2.90
C LYS A 187 -19.86 -1.24 -3.27
N ILE A 188 -19.45 -1.47 -4.51
CA ILE A 188 -18.07 -1.28 -4.92
C ILE A 188 -17.88 0.15 -5.44
N VAL A 189 -16.87 0.85 -4.93
CA VAL A 189 -16.51 2.19 -5.38
C VAL A 189 -15.01 2.28 -5.68
N TYR A 190 -14.68 2.91 -6.82
CA TYR A 190 -13.29 3.20 -7.18
C TYR A 190 -12.87 4.57 -6.65
N ILE A 191 -11.92 4.57 -5.73
CA ILE A 191 -11.18 5.78 -5.30
C ILE A 191 -9.71 5.35 -5.14
N PRO A 192 -8.77 5.92 -5.92
CA PRO A 192 -7.35 5.58 -5.82
C PRO A 192 -6.71 6.15 -4.55
N ASN A 193 -5.48 5.73 -4.27
CA ASN A 193 -4.65 6.43 -3.30
C ASN A 193 -4.18 7.77 -3.87
N VAL A 194 -3.94 8.71 -2.97
CA VAL A 194 -3.37 10.03 -3.31
C VAL A 194 -1.91 9.88 -3.73
N VAL A 195 -1.54 10.60 -4.76
CA VAL A 195 -0.17 10.75 -5.22
C VAL A 195 0.29 12.18 -4.95
N PRO A 196 1.30 12.38 -4.08
CA PRO A 196 1.85 13.71 -3.83
C PRO A 196 2.32 14.35 -5.14
N GLN A 197 2.08 15.64 -5.28
CA GLN A 197 2.55 16.42 -6.43
C GLN A 197 3.86 17.13 -6.08
N TYR A 198 4.91 16.84 -6.81
CA TYR A 198 6.23 17.39 -6.54
C TYR A 198 6.58 18.50 -7.54
N PRO A 199 7.33 19.53 -7.14
CA PRO A 199 7.89 20.51 -8.08
C PRO A 199 8.83 19.82 -9.08
N GLU A 200 9.22 20.53 -10.12
CA GLU A 200 10.23 20.05 -11.04
C GLU A 200 11.59 20.02 -10.33
N TYR A 201 12.31 18.92 -10.49
CA TYR A 201 13.67 18.82 -9.96
C TYR A 201 14.65 19.41 -10.97
N LEU A 202 15.29 20.50 -10.58
CA LEU A 202 16.25 21.23 -11.42
C LEU A 202 17.71 20.79 -11.19
N GLY A 203 17.94 19.85 -10.29
CA GLY A 203 19.28 19.32 -10.02
C GLY A 203 19.73 18.29 -11.06
N GLU A 204 21.01 17.89 -10.96
CA GLU A 204 21.60 16.90 -11.85
C GLU A 204 21.11 15.48 -11.54
N LYS A 205 20.68 14.75 -12.56
CA LYS A 205 20.34 13.33 -12.49
C LYS A 205 21.60 12.47 -12.54
N LYS A 206 21.67 11.48 -11.67
CA LYS A 206 22.75 10.48 -11.65
C LYS A 206 22.36 9.27 -12.51
N ASN A 207 23.35 8.57 -13.04
CA ASN A 207 23.17 7.32 -13.78
C ASN A 207 22.77 6.17 -12.84
N ILE A 208 21.61 6.31 -12.19
CA ILE A 208 21.06 5.36 -11.23
C ILE A 208 19.76 4.77 -11.75
N ILE A 209 19.71 3.43 -11.80
CA ILE A 209 18.48 2.65 -11.91
C ILE A 209 18.00 2.40 -10.47
N LEU A 210 16.87 2.95 -10.12
CA LEU A 210 16.32 2.92 -8.77
C LEU A 210 15.15 1.93 -8.68
N ASN A 211 15.11 1.18 -7.58
CA ASN A 211 13.93 0.45 -7.12
C ASN A 211 13.64 0.80 -5.67
N VAL A 212 12.39 1.04 -5.33
CA VAL A 212 11.94 1.34 -3.97
C VAL A 212 10.81 0.40 -3.60
N ALA A 213 11.13 -0.63 -2.85
CA ALA A 213 10.18 -1.62 -2.33
C ALA A 213 10.83 -2.47 -1.24
N LYS A 214 10.04 -3.06 -0.34
CA LYS A 214 10.53 -4.15 0.51
C LYS A 214 11.25 -5.20 -0.35
N ILE A 215 12.43 -5.62 0.05
CA ILE A 215 13.19 -6.64 -0.67
C ILE A 215 12.52 -8.00 -0.39
N ALA A 216 11.72 -8.47 -1.35
CA ALA A 216 10.86 -9.64 -1.17
C ALA A 216 10.58 -10.33 -2.51
N ASN A 217 10.30 -11.64 -2.48
CA ASN A 217 10.12 -12.47 -3.68
C ASN A 217 9.12 -11.87 -4.68
N ARG A 218 7.94 -11.44 -4.22
CA ARG A 218 6.90 -10.84 -5.06
C ARG A 218 7.29 -9.51 -5.73
N LYS A 219 8.34 -8.85 -5.22
CA LYS A 219 8.86 -7.59 -5.80
C LYS A 219 9.89 -7.83 -6.90
N ARG A 220 10.34 -9.08 -7.06
CA ARG A 220 11.17 -9.58 -8.16
C ARG A 220 12.43 -8.75 -8.45
N GLN A 221 13.07 -8.17 -7.40
CA GLN A 221 14.31 -7.39 -7.60
C GLN A 221 15.42 -8.19 -8.28
N HIS A 222 15.38 -9.54 -8.24
CA HIS A 222 16.30 -10.39 -8.97
C HIS A 222 16.26 -10.12 -10.48
N LEU A 223 15.09 -9.75 -11.05
CA LEU A 223 15.01 -9.41 -12.48
C LEU A 223 15.81 -8.16 -12.83
N ILE A 224 15.86 -7.17 -11.93
CA ILE A 224 16.70 -5.97 -12.12
C ILE A 224 18.18 -6.35 -12.09
N VAL A 225 18.57 -7.19 -11.14
CA VAL A 225 19.95 -7.69 -11.01
C VAL A 225 20.39 -8.44 -12.25
N GLU A 226 19.55 -9.38 -12.72
CA GLU A 226 19.82 -10.19 -13.91
C GLU A 226 19.84 -9.37 -15.20
N ALA A 227 18.90 -8.44 -15.34
CA ALA A 227 18.83 -7.55 -16.49
C ALA A 227 20.07 -6.64 -16.56
N PHE A 228 20.45 -6.04 -15.41
CA PHE A 228 21.62 -5.19 -15.34
C PHE A 228 22.93 -5.95 -15.61
N ALA A 229 23.05 -7.19 -15.12
CA ALA A 229 24.21 -8.05 -15.38
C ALA A 229 24.47 -8.29 -16.89
N LYS A 230 23.43 -8.23 -17.73
CA LYS A 230 23.56 -8.40 -19.19
C LYS A 230 24.12 -7.17 -19.91
N ILE A 231 23.98 -5.99 -19.28
CA ILE A 231 24.29 -4.71 -19.94
C ILE A 231 25.41 -3.93 -19.23
N GLU A 232 25.80 -4.28 -18.01
CA GLU A 232 26.70 -3.48 -17.15
C GLU A 232 28.04 -3.14 -17.81
N LYS A 233 28.63 -4.09 -18.57
CA LYS A 233 29.90 -3.88 -19.29
C LYS A 233 29.82 -2.83 -20.37
N LYS A 234 28.63 -2.67 -20.99
CA LYS A 234 28.39 -1.63 -22.00
C LYS A 234 28.20 -0.24 -21.38
N TYR A 235 27.72 -0.20 -20.09
CA TYR A 235 27.34 1.04 -19.40
C TYR A 235 28.02 1.11 -18.03
N PRO A 236 29.36 1.23 -17.97
CA PRO A 236 30.14 1.13 -16.73
C PRO A 236 29.84 2.26 -15.74
N ASP A 237 29.29 3.39 -16.18
CA ASP A 237 28.95 4.53 -15.32
C ASP A 237 27.57 4.41 -14.65
N TRP A 238 26.80 3.35 -14.99
CA TRP A 238 25.50 3.12 -14.40
C TRP A 238 25.59 2.22 -13.15
N THR A 239 24.68 2.47 -12.22
CA THR A 239 24.53 1.71 -10.97
C THR A 239 23.08 1.40 -10.69
N VAL A 240 22.83 0.42 -9.81
CA VAL A 240 21.51 0.04 -9.34
C VAL A 240 21.43 0.24 -7.85
N GLU A 241 20.38 0.94 -7.40
CA GLU A 241 20.06 1.08 -5.98
C GLU A 241 18.71 0.44 -5.66
N LEU A 242 18.71 -0.50 -4.70
CA LEU A 242 17.52 -1.20 -4.21
C LEU A 242 17.25 -0.75 -2.78
N TRP A 243 16.25 0.13 -2.62
CA TRP A 243 15.87 0.69 -1.33
C TRP A 243 14.63 0.01 -0.75
N GLY A 244 14.66 -0.30 0.53
CA GLY A 244 13.56 -0.86 1.31
C GLY A 244 14.02 -1.87 2.33
N PHE A 245 13.10 -2.33 3.18
CA PHE A 245 13.39 -3.34 4.20
C PHE A 245 14.00 -4.59 3.59
N ASP A 246 15.22 -4.92 4.01
CA ASP A 246 16.08 -5.97 3.43
C ASP A 246 16.45 -7.10 4.41
N GLN A 247 15.85 -7.13 5.61
CA GLN A 247 16.06 -8.19 6.58
C GLN A 247 15.14 -9.38 6.28
N THR A 248 15.28 -9.97 5.09
CA THR A 248 14.49 -11.10 4.60
C THR A 248 15.39 -12.19 4.04
N GLU A 249 14.94 -13.44 4.07
CA GLU A 249 15.67 -14.56 3.43
C GLU A 249 15.91 -14.29 1.93
N TYR A 250 14.94 -13.70 1.27
CA TYR A 250 15.07 -13.32 -0.14
C TYR A 250 16.18 -12.27 -0.36
N ALA A 251 16.31 -11.30 0.54
CA ALA A 251 17.36 -10.28 0.43
C ALA A 251 18.77 -10.90 0.60
N HIS A 252 18.93 -11.87 1.50
CA HIS A 252 20.19 -12.61 1.64
C HIS A 252 20.54 -13.35 0.35
N LYS A 253 19.59 -14.09 -0.22
CA LYS A 253 19.79 -14.80 -1.51
C LYS A 253 20.10 -13.84 -2.66
N LEU A 254 19.46 -12.66 -2.67
CA LEU A 254 19.70 -11.62 -3.67
C LEU A 254 21.12 -11.05 -3.55
N LYS A 255 21.60 -10.81 -2.33
CA LYS A 255 22.96 -10.35 -2.07
C LYS A 255 24.00 -11.36 -2.54
N GLU A 256 23.85 -12.65 -2.19
CA GLU A 256 24.72 -13.73 -2.68
C GLU A 256 24.75 -13.80 -4.22
N ARG A 257 23.59 -13.58 -4.87
CA ARG A 257 23.52 -13.56 -6.32
C ARG A 257 24.29 -12.38 -6.92
N ILE A 258 24.18 -11.18 -6.34
CA ILE A 258 24.96 -10.00 -6.76
C ILE A 258 26.46 -10.26 -6.64
N GLU A 259 26.90 -10.87 -5.53
CA GLU A 259 28.30 -11.22 -5.28
C GLU A 259 28.80 -12.25 -6.30
N LYS A 260 28.04 -13.31 -6.55
CA LYS A 260 28.38 -14.35 -7.56
C LYS A 260 28.49 -13.80 -8.98
N LEU A 261 27.75 -12.75 -9.30
CA LEU A 261 27.83 -12.05 -10.60
C LEU A 261 28.95 -11.02 -10.65
N GLY A 262 29.67 -10.77 -9.55
CA GLY A 262 30.74 -9.75 -9.47
C GLY A 262 30.22 -8.31 -9.49
N LEU A 263 28.95 -8.08 -9.15
CA LEU A 263 28.29 -6.79 -9.29
C LEU A 263 28.17 -5.98 -7.99
N SER A 264 28.87 -6.38 -6.91
CA SER A 264 28.77 -5.73 -5.60
C SER A 264 29.18 -4.24 -5.59
N SER A 265 30.02 -3.82 -6.54
CA SER A 265 30.38 -2.40 -6.72
C SER A 265 29.33 -1.59 -7.48
N LYS A 266 28.43 -2.25 -8.21
CA LYS A 266 27.44 -1.65 -9.13
C LYS A 266 26.00 -1.73 -8.62
N ILE A 267 25.66 -2.76 -7.87
CA ILE A 267 24.30 -2.98 -7.34
C ILE A 267 24.35 -2.98 -5.82
N LYS A 268 23.54 -2.12 -5.20
CA LYS A 268 23.50 -1.98 -3.75
C LYS A 268 22.10 -2.25 -3.20
N LEU A 269 22.03 -3.09 -2.15
CA LEU A 269 20.88 -3.14 -1.24
C LEU A 269 21.13 -2.05 -0.20
N CYS A 270 20.26 -1.05 -0.17
CA CYS A 270 20.51 0.20 0.56
C CYS A 270 19.75 0.30 1.89
N GLY A 271 18.90 -0.70 2.22
CA GLY A 271 18.05 -0.66 3.41
C GLY A 271 16.95 0.38 3.33
N GLU A 272 16.41 0.77 4.47
CA GLU A 272 15.33 1.76 4.58
C GLU A 272 15.88 3.18 4.74
N THR A 273 15.15 4.18 4.25
CA THR A 273 15.48 5.58 4.42
C THR A 273 14.23 6.45 4.56
N LYS A 274 14.35 7.54 5.33
CA LYS A 274 13.35 8.61 5.37
C LYS A 274 13.51 9.62 4.22
N GLN A 275 14.64 9.58 3.51
CA GLN A 275 15.00 10.52 2.43
C GLN A 275 14.69 9.96 1.04
N ILE A 276 13.64 9.16 0.91
CA ILE A 276 13.32 8.50 -0.36
C ILE A 276 13.04 9.51 -1.49
N THR A 277 12.47 10.65 -1.15
CA THR A 277 12.23 11.76 -2.08
C THR A 277 13.52 12.21 -2.78
N GLU A 278 14.63 12.37 -2.05
CA GLU A 278 15.92 12.75 -2.62
C GLU A 278 16.47 11.66 -3.55
N LYS A 279 16.28 10.38 -3.19
CA LYS A 279 16.71 9.26 -4.02
C LYS A 279 15.94 9.20 -5.34
N LEU A 280 14.64 9.41 -5.28
CA LEU A 280 13.79 9.51 -6.47
C LEU A 280 14.18 10.73 -7.34
N GLN A 281 14.49 11.87 -6.73
CA GLN A 281 14.91 13.07 -7.46
C GLN A 281 16.23 12.86 -8.20
N GLN A 282 17.21 12.19 -7.59
CA GLN A 282 18.54 11.98 -8.16
C GLN A 282 18.62 10.86 -9.19
N ALA A 283 17.73 9.90 -9.18
CA ALA A 283 17.75 8.77 -10.10
C ALA A 283 17.36 9.17 -11.54
N SER A 284 17.82 8.40 -12.51
CA SER A 284 17.51 8.57 -13.93
C SER A 284 16.43 7.64 -14.45
N ILE A 285 16.28 6.44 -13.87
CA ILE A 285 15.31 5.42 -14.28
C ILE A 285 14.74 4.76 -13.02
N PHE A 286 13.43 4.52 -13.01
CA PHE A 286 12.78 3.74 -11.95
C PHE A 286 12.30 2.40 -12.51
N ALA A 287 12.85 1.29 -12.03
CA ALA A 287 12.50 -0.06 -12.45
C ALA A 287 11.70 -0.79 -11.36
N PHE A 288 10.52 -1.29 -11.70
CA PHE A 288 9.60 -1.88 -10.75
C PHE A 288 8.96 -3.18 -11.26
N PRO A 289 9.67 -4.32 -11.22
CA PRO A 289 9.22 -5.59 -11.77
C PRO A 289 8.28 -6.38 -10.84
N SER A 290 7.56 -5.69 -9.95
CA SER A 290 6.66 -6.33 -8.99
C SER A 290 5.61 -7.21 -9.69
N GLU A 291 5.27 -8.33 -9.08
CA GLU A 291 4.30 -9.30 -9.59
C GLU A 291 2.85 -8.80 -9.40
N TYR A 292 2.55 -8.24 -8.24
CA TYR A 292 1.25 -7.64 -7.94
C TYR A 292 1.34 -6.56 -6.87
N GLU A 293 0.45 -5.57 -6.97
CA GLU A 293 0.29 -4.43 -6.06
C GLU A 293 -1.19 -4.09 -5.89
N GLY A 294 -1.52 -3.35 -4.84
CA GLY A 294 -2.82 -2.69 -4.74
C GLY A 294 -2.86 -1.38 -5.52
N PHE A 295 -1.95 -0.49 -5.15
CA PHE A 295 -1.64 0.78 -5.82
C PHE A 295 -0.25 1.18 -5.34
N SER A 296 0.75 0.98 -6.16
CA SER A 296 2.13 1.15 -5.73
C SER A 296 2.48 2.61 -5.48
N LEU A 297 2.52 3.05 -4.20
CA LEU A 297 2.85 4.42 -3.83
C LEU A 297 4.25 4.83 -4.32
N ALA A 298 5.25 3.95 -4.18
CA ALA A 298 6.61 4.26 -4.63
C ALA A 298 6.69 4.43 -6.16
N PHE A 299 5.93 3.63 -6.91
CA PHE A 299 5.87 3.73 -8.36
C PHE A 299 5.20 5.03 -8.81
N THR A 300 4.05 5.35 -8.23
CA THR A 300 3.33 6.59 -8.56
C THR A 300 4.07 7.84 -8.10
N GLU A 301 4.84 7.78 -7.02
CA GLU A 301 5.73 8.86 -6.60
C GLU A 301 6.87 9.08 -7.59
N ALA A 302 7.48 8.00 -8.08
CA ALA A 302 8.50 8.10 -9.13
C ALA A 302 7.94 8.79 -10.39
N MET A 303 6.74 8.39 -10.84
CA MET A 303 6.03 9.03 -11.95
C MET A 303 5.74 10.52 -11.66
N SER A 304 5.24 10.83 -10.46
CA SER A 304 4.92 12.22 -10.06
C SER A 304 6.14 13.12 -9.97
N MET A 305 7.32 12.54 -9.72
CA MET A 305 8.61 13.26 -9.75
C MET A 305 9.22 13.36 -11.15
N GLY A 306 8.54 12.84 -12.16
CA GLY A 306 9.00 12.89 -13.54
C GLY A 306 10.14 11.92 -13.84
N LEU A 307 10.21 10.76 -13.14
CA LEU A 307 11.09 9.68 -13.55
C LEU A 307 10.45 8.86 -14.68
N PRO A 308 11.21 8.48 -15.71
CA PRO A 308 10.80 7.43 -16.62
C PRO A 308 10.74 6.11 -15.85
N VAL A 309 9.63 5.38 -16.00
CA VAL A 309 9.36 4.16 -15.25
C VAL A 309 9.37 2.94 -16.16
N ILE A 310 9.78 1.80 -15.60
CA ILE A 310 9.61 0.48 -16.24
C ILE A 310 8.81 -0.37 -15.25
N GLY A 311 7.60 -0.76 -15.65
CA GLY A 311 6.72 -1.64 -14.88
C GLY A 311 6.63 -3.03 -15.48
N CYS A 312 5.97 -3.97 -14.78
CA CYS A 312 5.76 -5.33 -15.26
C CYS A 312 4.30 -5.52 -15.72
N ARG A 313 4.10 -6.23 -16.84
CA ARG A 313 2.79 -6.50 -17.44
C ARG A 313 1.85 -7.23 -16.50
N ASP A 314 2.36 -8.21 -15.76
CA ASP A 314 1.56 -9.01 -14.81
C ASP A 314 1.00 -8.17 -13.65
N CYS A 315 1.65 -7.05 -13.33
CA CYS A 315 1.21 -6.18 -12.24
C CYS A 315 0.19 -5.14 -12.75
N ILE A 316 -1.09 -5.48 -12.71
CA ILE A 316 -2.19 -4.62 -13.20
C ILE A 316 -2.11 -3.21 -12.61
N ALA A 317 -1.85 -3.08 -11.30
CA ALA A 317 -1.74 -1.78 -10.62
C ALA A 317 -0.56 -0.91 -11.07
N VAL A 318 0.35 -1.46 -11.86
CA VAL A 318 1.52 -0.77 -12.43
C VAL A 318 1.36 -0.62 -13.94
N SER A 319 1.05 -1.72 -14.65
CA SER A 319 0.89 -1.70 -16.11
C SER A 319 -0.27 -0.80 -16.57
N ALA A 320 -1.34 -0.70 -15.77
CA ALA A 320 -2.47 0.17 -16.09
C ALA A 320 -2.18 1.68 -15.92
N LEU A 321 -1.11 2.05 -15.21
CA LEU A 321 -0.67 3.44 -15.08
C LEU A 321 0.31 3.86 -16.20
N ILE A 322 0.80 2.89 -16.97
CA ILE A 322 1.77 3.12 -18.05
C ILE A 322 1.04 3.14 -19.40
N ASP A 323 1.14 4.25 -20.09
CA ASP A 323 0.93 4.33 -21.55
C ASP A 323 2.27 3.99 -22.21
N ASP A 324 2.42 2.71 -22.63
CA ASP A 324 3.69 2.14 -23.08
C ASP A 324 4.31 2.91 -24.24
N GLY A 325 5.55 3.31 -24.08
CA GLY A 325 6.27 4.15 -25.05
C GLY A 325 5.95 5.64 -25.01
N LYS A 326 5.11 6.11 -24.04
CA LYS A 326 4.78 7.54 -23.88
C LYS A 326 5.12 8.09 -22.50
N ASN A 327 4.70 7.43 -21.40
CA ASN A 327 5.00 7.86 -20.05
C ASN A 327 5.84 6.86 -19.26
N GLY A 328 6.24 5.76 -19.90
CA GLY A 328 7.04 4.68 -19.34
C GLY A 328 7.10 3.48 -20.28
N LEU A 329 7.61 2.36 -19.77
CA LEU A 329 7.73 1.11 -20.52
C LEU A 329 7.13 -0.05 -19.73
N VAL A 330 6.46 -0.95 -20.42
CA VAL A 330 5.93 -2.20 -19.85
C VAL A 330 6.85 -3.36 -20.22
N SER A 331 7.39 -4.04 -19.19
CA SER A 331 8.22 -5.23 -19.35
C SER A 331 7.38 -6.51 -19.26
N GLU A 332 7.80 -7.54 -19.99
CA GLU A 332 7.16 -8.87 -20.01
C GLU A 332 7.49 -9.74 -18.76
N GLY A 333 8.11 -9.17 -17.73
CA GLY A 333 8.38 -9.87 -16.48
C GLY A 333 9.53 -10.87 -16.53
N ASN A 334 10.47 -10.68 -17.45
CA ASN A 334 11.72 -11.44 -17.54
C ASN A 334 12.94 -10.50 -17.69
N ALA A 335 14.13 -11.05 -17.40
CA ALA A 335 15.35 -10.27 -17.36
C ALA A 335 15.83 -9.79 -18.76
N ASP A 336 15.52 -10.53 -19.81
CA ASP A 336 15.96 -10.17 -21.17
C ASP A 336 15.21 -8.94 -21.68
N ASP A 337 13.88 -8.94 -21.57
CA ASP A 337 13.07 -7.80 -21.96
C ASP A 337 13.34 -6.59 -21.06
N LEU A 338 13.49 -6.78 -19.74
CA LEU A 338 13.85 -5.70 -18.83
C LEU A 338 15.21 -5.08 -19.19
N ALA A 339 16.21 -5.89 -19.58
CA ALA A 339 17.50 -5.39 -20.04
C ALA A 339 17.36 -4.52 -21.29
N GLN A 340 16.56 -4.93 -22.29
CA GLN A 340 16.27 -4.14 -23.47
C GLN A 340 15.59 -2.80 -23.14
N LYS A 341 14.62 -2.81 -22.23
CA LYS A 341 13.93 -1.58 -21.78
C LYS A 341 14.89 -0.63 -21.02
N LEU A 342 15.75 -1.19 -20.16
CA LEU A 342 16.80 -0.42 -19.49
C LEU A 342 17.77 0.17 -20.50
N GLU A 343 18.26 -0.61 -21.47
CA GLU A 343 19.21 -0.17 -22.52
C GLU A 343 18.60 0.95 -23.36
N LEU A 344 17.32 0.84 -23.74
CA LEU A 344 16.60 1.91 -24.44
C LEU A 344 16.60 3.23 -23.66
N LEU A 345 16.33 3.19 -22.37
CA LEU A 345 16.33 4.42 -21.54
C LEU A 345 17.73 4.92 -21.21
N ILE A 346 18.71 4.04 -21.04
CA ILE A 346 20.12 4.39 -20.79
C ILE A 346 20.68 5.18 -21.97
N THR A 347 20.46 4.69 -23.19
CA THR A 347 21.02 5.29 -24.41
C THR A 347 20.26 6.51 -24.92
N ASN A 348 19.06 6.80 -24.37
CA ASN A 348 18.18 7.86 -24.87
C ASN A 348 17.79 8.89 -23.79
N PRO A 349 18.66 9.86 -23.47
CA PRO A 349 18.35 10.92 -22.49
C PRO A 349 17.06 11.69 -22.83
N GLN A 350 16.82 11.93 -24.12
CA GLN A 350 15.63 12.65 -24.59
C GLN A 350 14.34 11.88 -24.28
N LYS A 351 14.33 10.55 -24.49
CA LYS A 351 13.19 9.71 -24.10
C LYS A 351 12.97 9.69 -22.59
N ARG A 352 14.06 9.67 -21.80
CA ARG A 352 13.92 9.77 -20.34
C ARG A 352 13.21 11.04 -19.93
N LEU A 353 13.58 12.17 -20.53
CA LEU A 353 12.94 13.47 -20.25
C LEU A 353 11.48 13.48 -20.68
N GLU A 354 11.18 13.03 -21.89
CA GLU A 354 9.83 12.96 -22.46
C GLU A 354 8.91 12.08 -21.61
N PHE A 355 9.34 10.84 -21.32
CA PHE A 355 8.55 9.89 -20.52
C PHE A 355 8.34 10.39 -19.10
N GLY A 356 9.38 10.96 -18.49
CA GLY A 356 9.26 11.55 -17.16
C GLY A 356 8.27 12.70 -17.11
N LYS A 357 8.29 13.60 -18.10
CA LYS A 357 7.31 14.70 -18.20
C LYS A 357 5.89 14.16 -18.36
N ASN A 358 5.69 13.20 -19.23
CA ASN A 358 4.38 12.59 -19.47
C ASN A 358 3.89 11.81 -18.23
N ALA A 359 4.78 11.07 -17.56
CA ALA A 359 4.49 10.40 -16.31
C ALA A 359 3.99 11.37 -15.23
N LYS A 360 4.67 12.50 -15.07
CA LYS A 360 4.28 13.55 -14.14
C LYS A 360 2.89 14.12 -14.45
N ILE A 361 2.59 14.33 -15.74
CA ILE A 361 1.28 14.83 -16.17
C ILE A 361 0.17 13.82 -15.85
N SER A 362 0.41 12.52 -16.11
CA SER A 362 -0.59 11.47 -15.83
C SER A 362 -0.90 11.32 -14.34
N MET A 363 0.03 11.67 -13.45
CA MET A 363 -0.20 11.62 -12.00
C MET A 363 -1.07 12.75 -11.44
N LYS A 364 -1.43 13.75 -12.22
CA LYS A 364 -2.33 14.84 -11.77
C LYS A 364 -3.75 14.36 -11.44
N GLU A 365 -4.22 13.32 -12.11
CA GLU A 365 -5.53 12.72 -11.83
C GLU A 365 -5.62 12.08 -10.43
N PHE A 366 -4.47 11.76 -9.82
CA PHE A 366 -4.33 11.20 -8.48
C PHE A 366 -3.89 12.24 -7.44
N SER A 367 -3.95 13.52 -7.79
CA SER A 367 -3.56 14.59 -6.88
C SER A 367 -4.40 14.60 -5.58
N PRO A 368 -3.86 15.15 -4.48
CA PRO A 368 -4.61 15.26 -3.22
C PRO A 368 -5.97 15.92 -3.40
N GLU A 369 -6.04 16.98 -4.22
CA GLU A 369 -7.27 17.72 -4.46
C GLU A 369 -8.34 16.84 -5.12
N VAL A 370 -7.98 16.12 -6.16
CA VAL A 370 -8.90 15.24 -6.91
C VAL A 370 -9.36 14.06 -6.05
N VAL A 371 -8.44 13.37 -5.41
CA VAL A 371 -8.76 12.13 -4.69
C VAL A 371 -9.52 12.42 -3.40
N TRP A 372 -9.09 13.41 -2.61
CA TRP A 372 -9.80 13.78 -1.40
C TRP A 372 -11.17 14.40 -1.70
N GLY A 373 -11.33 15.08 -2.84
CA GLY A 373 -12.64 15.53 -3.31
C GLY A 373 -13.60 14.35 -3.55
N LYS A 374 -13.13 13.25 -4.15
CA LYS A 374 -13.92 12.02 -4.33
C LYS A 374 -14.30 11.40 -2.97
N TRP A 375 -13.37 11.32 -2.03
CA TRP A 375 -13.67 10.83 -0.68
C TRP A 375 -14.70 11.69 0.04
N GLU A 376 -14.53 13.00 0.01
CA GLU A 376 -15.46 13.92 0.66
C GLU A 376 -16.87 13.83 0.07
N ALA A 377 -17.00 13.75 -1.26
CA ALA A 377 -18.28 13.54 -1.94
C ALA A 377 -18.95 12.22 -1.51
N LEU A 378 -18.17 11.13 -1.43
CA LEU A 378 -18.66 9.82 -0.96
C LEU A 378 -19.17 9.91 0.49
N LEU A 379 -18.36 10.47 1.40
CA LEU A 379 -18.71 10.54 2.82
C LEU A 379 -19.91 11.46 3.06
N ASN A 380 -20.02 12.58 2.34
CA ASN A 380 -21.17 13.48 2.41
C ASN A 380 -22.47 12.80 1.95
N SER A 381 -22.42 11.95 0.92
CA SER A 381 -23.58 11.21 0.44
C SER A 381 -24.16 10.23 1.48
N LEU A 382 -23.37 9.81 2.44
CA LEU A 382 -23.76 8.88 3.50
C LEU A 382 -24.38 9.60 4.71
N THR A 383 -24.13 10.87 4.90
CA THR A 383 -24.59 11.63 6.07
C THR A 383 -25.80 12.52 5.79
N GLN A 384 -26.23 12.63 4.53
CA GLN A 384 -27.40 13.42 4.11
C GLN A 384 -28.71 12.61 4.04
N ARG A 385 -28.68 11.36 4.53
CA ARG A 385 -29.87 10.46 4.55
C ARG A 385 -30.65 10.55 5.83
#